data_143296f346a3ca8e73ae849fe6d17eb6
#
_entry.id   143296f346a3ca8e73ae849fe6d17eb6
#
_cell.length_a   1.000
_cell.length_b   1.000
_cell.length_c   1.000
_cell.angle_alpha   90.00
_cell.angle_beta   90.00
_cell.angle_gamma   90.00
#
_symmetry.space_group_name_H-M   'P 1'
#
loop_
_entity.id
_entity.type
_entity.pdbx_description
1 polymer ?
#
loop_
_entity_poly.entity_id
_entity_poly.type
_entity_poly.pdbx_seq_one_letter_code
_entity_poly.pdbx_strand_id
1 'polypeptide(L)'
;MTSVIQKLSQQLGWWRTLIIHRFFPSVALRRNLARDKEDEIELRLLPTLVDPNRIAIDVGANVGSYTAALNPFAAHVIAIEPHPRLAGILRAFPAENVTVKQAVASAPGIRQARLAVSLVNGREADALAQVDHGNSQENVRLYDVPAITLDDCAHKPVGFVKIDVEGHEFDVLDGAARLLTEDRPI
;
A
#
# COMPACT_ATOMS: atom_id res chain seq x y z
N MET A 1 24.62 -21.59 -22.21
CA MET A 1 23.32 -22.26 -21.98
C MET A 1 22.66 -21.84 -20.65
N THR A 2 23.39 -21.57 -19.59
CA THR A 2 22.85 -21.22 -18.25
C THR A 2 22.03 -19.91 -18.23
N SER A 3 22.39 -18.91 -19.08
CA SER A 3 21.74 -17.60 -19.07
C SER A 3 20.32 -17.61 -19.69
N VAL A 4 20.06 -18.51 -20.63
CA VAL A 4 18.76 -18.59 -21.33
C VAL A 4 17.73 -19.28 -20.41
N ILE A 5 18.14 -20.32 -19.69
CA ILE A 5 17.27 -21.04 -18.75
C ILE A 5 16.92 -20.14 -17.55
N GLN A 6 17.87 -19.35 -17.05
CA GLN A 6 17.60 -18.36 -16.01
C GLN A 6 16.63 -17.26 -16.47
N LYS A 7 16.78 -16.73 -17.67
CA LYS A 7 15.83 -15.75 -18.25
C LYS A 7 14.44 -16.35 -18.45
N LEU A 8 14.34 -17.58 -18.91
CA LEU A 8 13.05 -18.28 -19.08
C LEU A 8 12.39 -18.59 -17.74
N SER A 9 13.14 -19.00 -16.73
CA SER A 9 12.59 -19.26 -15.38
C SER A 9 12.09 -17.97 -14.70
N GLN A 10 12.82 -16.85 -14.88
CA GLN A 10 12.37 -15.54 -14.40
C GLN A 10 11.12 -15.05 -15.14
N GLN A 11 11.05 -15.24 -16.47
CA GLN A 11 9.86 -14.90 -17.25
C GLN A 11 8.64 -15.75 -16.86
N LEU A 12 8.81 -17.07 -16.69
CA LEU A 12 7.73 -17.97 -16.26
C LEU A 12 7.27 -17.65 -14.83
N GLY A 13 8.19 -17.29 -13.93
CA GLY A 13 7.87 -16.84 -12.57
C GLY A 13 7.01 -15.59 -12.58
N TRP A 14 7.34 -14.62 -13.42
CA TRP A 14 6.61 -13.37 -13.56
C TRP A 14 5.19 -13.56 -14.14
N TRP A 15 5.02 -14.40 -15.18
CA TRP A 15 3.71 -14.73 -15.74
C TRP A 15 2.82 -15.44 -14.71
N ARG A 16 3.37 -16.35 -13.91
CA ARG A 16 2.65 -17.01 -12.82
C ARG A 16 2.17 -16.01 -11.77
N THR A 17 3.02 -15.06 -11.40
CA THR A 17 2.66 -13.99 -10.45
C THR A 17 1.54 -13.13 -11.01
N LEU A 18 1.62 -12.66 -12.26
CA LEU A 18 0.57 -11.87 -12.91
C LEU A 18 -0.77 -12.61 -13.00
N ILE A 19 -0.75 -13.88 -13.40
CA ILE A 19 -1.96 -14.70 -13.52
C ILE A 19 -2.59 -14.89 -12.14
N ILE A 20 -1.79 -15.20 -11.12
CA ILE A 20 -2.29 -15.40 -9.76
C ILE A 20 -2.88 -14.10 -9.22
N HIS A 21 -2.20 -12.95 -9.36
CA HIS A 21 -2.74 -11.67 -8.91
C HIS A 21 -4.00 -11.24 -9.67
N ARG A 22 -4.10 -11.54 -10.97
CA ARG A 22 -5.26 -11.14 -11.78
C ARG A 22 -6.48 -12.06 -11.61
N PHE A 23 -6.27 -13.38 -11.50
CA PHE A 23 -7.38 -14.37 -11.47
C PHE A 23 -7.63 -14.95 -10.08
N PHE A 24 -6.65 -14.88 -9.19
CA PHE A 24 -6.72 -15.43 -7.83
C PHE A 24 -6.12 -14.45 -6.81
N PRO A 25 -6.64 -13.22 -6.68
CA PRO A 25 -6.04 -12.19 -5.82
C PRO A 25 -5.96 -12.64 -4.35
N SER A 26 -6.95 -13.37 -3.86
CA SER A 26 -6.95 -13.90 -2.50
C SER A 26 -5.83 -14.94 -2.25
N VAL A 27 -5.48 -15.74 -3.25
CA VAL A 27 -4.37 -16.71 -3.16
C VAL A 27 -3.03 -16.00 -3.19
N ALA A 28 -2.88 -14.99 -4.08
CA ALA A 28 -1.69 -14.16 -4.15
C ALA A 28 -1.43 -13.45 -2.82
N LEU A 29 -2.46 -12.83 -2.28
CA LEU A 29 -2.39 -12.10 -1.02
C LEU A 29 -2.05 -13.01 0.17
N ARG A 30 -2.70 -14.18 0.28
CA ARG A 30 -2.36 -15.16 1.34
C ARG A 30 -0.91 -15.63 1.25
N ARG A 31 -0.38 -15.80 0.04
CA ARG A 31 1.01 -16.21 -0.18
C ARG A 31 1.97 -15.09 0.21
N ASN A 32 1.69 -13.85 -0.15
CA ASN A 32 2.49 -12.69 0.23
C ASN A 32 2.47 -12.53 1.76
N LEU A 33 1.28 -12.54 2.36
CA LEU A 33 1.13 -12.45 3.81
C LEU A 33 1.86 -13.56 4.57
N ALA A 34 1.88 -14.81 4.06
CA ALA A 34 2.62 -15.90 4.69
C ALA A 34 4.13 -15.67 4.66
N ARG A 35 4.66 -15.16 3.54
CA ARG A 35 6.07 -14.79 3.41
C ARG A 35 6.42 -13.60 4.31
N ASP A 36 5.63 -12.54 4.24
CA ASP A 36 5.90 -11.30 4.95
C ASP A 36 5.81 -11.50 6.48
N LYS A 37 4.96 -12.43 6.98
CA LYS A 37 4.91 -12.84 8.39
C LYS A 37 6.20 -13.52 8.90
N GLU A 38 7.01 -14.08 8.02
CA GLU A 38 8.32 -14.64 8.39
C GLU A 38 9.37 -13.54 8.46
N ASP A 39 9.28 -12.53 7.58
CA ASP A 39 10.25 -11.46 7.43
C ASP A 39 9.95 -10.25 8.33
N GLU A 40 8.65 -9.96 8.61
CA GLU A 40 8.20 -8.79 9.37
C GLU A 40 7.55 -9.21 10.70
N ILE A 41 8.32 -9.06 11.79
CA ILE A 41 7.87 -9.44 13.14
C ILE A 41 6.65 -8.64 13.60
N GLU A 42 6.49 -7.41 13.13
CA GLU A 42 5.41 -6.49 13.44
C GLU A 42 4.04 -7.06 13.10
N LEU A 43 3.93 -7.83 12.00
CA LEU A 43 2.69 -8.50 11.62
C LEU A 43 2.18 -9.49 12.67
N ARG A 44 3.09 -10.04 13.51
CA ARG A 44 2.74 -10.96 14.60
C ARG A 44 2.20 -10.22 15.82
N LEU A 45 2.48 -8.93 15.94
CA LEU A 45 2.03 -8.10 17.05
C LEU A 45 0.66 -7.45 16.82
N LEU A 46 0.18 -7.41 15.57
CA LEU A 46 -1.10 -6.77 15.21
C LEU A 46 -2.28 -7.22 16.07
N PRO A 47 -2.44 -8.51 16.44
CA PRO A 47 -3.54 -8.91 17.34
C PRO A 47 -3.53 -8.25 18.71
N THR A 48 -2.36 -7.75 19.15
CA THR A 48 -2.19 -7.08 20.44
C THR A 48 -2.26 -5.55 20.30
N LEU A 49 -1.88 -5.02 19.15
CA LEU A 49 -1.78 -3.58 18.90
C LEU A 49 -3.08 -2.98 18.37
N VAL A 50 -3.87 -3.75 17.62
CA VAL A 50 -5.07 -3.26 16.93
C VAL A 50 -6.29 -3.37 17.82
N ASP A 51 -6.99 -2.24 18.02
CA ASP A 51 -8.28 -2.22 18.71
C ASP A 51 -9.40 -2.66 17.75
N PRO A 52 -10.15 -3.74 18.06
CA PRO A 52 -11.20 -4.26 17.18
C PRO A 52 -12.42 -3.33 17.04
N ASN A 53 -12.53 -2.29 17.84
CA ASN A 53 -13.62 -1.31 17.77
C ASN A 53 -13.23 -0.04 17.02
N ARG A 54 -11.99 0.07 16.53
CA ARG A 54 -11.45 1.27 15.90
C ARG A 54 -11.00 0.98 14.48
N ILE A 55 -10.80 2.05 13.69
CA ILE A 55 -10.30 1.96 12.32
C ILE A 55 -8.78 1.73 12.35
N ALA A 56 -8.27 0.91 11.43
CA ALA A 56 -6.86 0.84 11.06
C ALA A 56 -6.64 1.49 9.69
N ILE A 57 -5.55 2.23 9.53
CA ILE A 57 -5.15 2.83 8.25
C ILE A 57 -3.82 2.22 7.81
N ASP A 58 -3.76 1.74 6.57
CA ASP A 58 -2.57 1.21 5.90
C ASP A 58 -2.18 2.19 4.78
N VAL A 59 -1.17 3.04 5.05
CA VAL A 59 -0.66 4.05 4.10
C VAL A 59 0.52 3.47 3.35
N GLY A 60 0.44 3.49 2.01
CA GLY A 60 1.35 2.76 1.14
C GLY A 60 1.05 1.26 1.18
N ALA A 61 -0.24 0.91 0.95
CA ALA A 61 -0.71 -0.46 1.13
C ALA A 61 -0.12 -1.46 0.13
N ASN A 62 0.44 -1.00 -0.98
CA ASN A 62 1.11 -1.81 -2.00
C ASN A 62 0.20 -2.99 -2.46
N VAL A 63 0.68 -4.23 -2.39
CA VAL A 63 -0.09 -5.44 -2.74
C VAL A 63 -1.05 -5.88 -1.63
N GLY A 64 -1.08 -5.21 -0.46
CA GLY A 64 -2.07 -5.40 0.59
C GLY A 64 -1.70 -6.39 1.70
N SER A 65 -0.43 -6.66 1.93
CA SER A 65 0.02 -7.57 3.01
C SER A 65 -0.43 -7.06 4.39
N TYR A 66 -0.18 -5.78 4.71
CA TYR A 66 -0.66 -5.18 5.96
C TYR A 66 -2.18 -5.03 5.99
N THR A 67 -2.80 -4.58 4.89
CA THR A 67 -4.27 -4.51 4.78
C THR A 67 -4.92 -5.85 5.15
N ALA A 68 -4.42 -6.97 4.60
CA ALA A 68 -4.94 -8.31 4.88
C ALA A 68 -4.64 -8.77 6.31
N ALA A 69 -3.51 -8.38 6.87
CA ALA A 69 -3.13 -8.73 8.24
C ALA A 69 -3.96 -7.94 9.27
N LEU A 70 -4.31 -6.68 8.99
CA LEU A 70 -5.14 -5.81 9.84
C LEU A 70 -6.62 -6.20 9.81
N ASN A 71 -7.11 -6.67 8.65
CA ASN A 71 -8.51 -6.94 8.41
C ASN A 71 -9.22 -7.79 9.49
N PRO A 72 -8.63 -8.86 10.07
CA PRO A 72 -9.27 -9.66 11.11
C PRO A 72 -9.38 -8.98 12.47
N PHE A 73 -8.63 -7.89 12.71
CA PHE A 73 -8.43 -7.30 14.02
C PHE A 73 -8.99 -5.88 14.16
N ALA A 74 -9.31 -5.20 13.07
CA ALA A 74 -9.84 -3.84 13.08
C ALA A 74 -11.34 -3.83 12.77
N ALA A 75 -12.07 -2.85 13.32
CA ALA A 75 -13.48 -2.63 12.95
C ALA A 75 -13.62 -2.34 11.44
N HIS A 76 -12.67 -1.61 10.87
CA HIS A 76 -12.58 -1.29 9.46
C HIS A 76 -11.13 -0.99 9.08
N VAL A 77 -10.72 -1.32 7.87
CA VAL A 77 -9.38 -0.99 7.34
C VAL A 77 -9.53 -0.01 6.18
N ILE A 78 -8.77 1.09 6.23
CA ILE A 78 -8.62 2.02 5.11
C ILE A 78 -7.24 1.81 4.51
N ALA A 79 -7.18 1.25 3.31
CA ALA A 79 -5.95 1.06 2.54
C ALA A 79 -5.76 2.23 1.57
N ILE A 80 -4.65 2.93 1.66
CA ILE A 80 -4.31 4.07 0.79
C ILE A 80 -3.13 3.65 -0.09
N GLU A 81 -3.36 3.61 -1.40
CA GLU A 81 -2.37 3.18 -2.38
C GLU A 81 -2.50 4.01 -3.66
N PRO A 82 -1.49 4.84 -4.01
CA PRO A 82 -1.57 5.72 -5.18
C PRO A 82 -1.44 5.00 -6.52
N HIS A 83 -0.69 3.89 -6.59
CA HIS A 83 -0.43 3.21 -7.84
C HIS A 83 -1.70 2.54 -8.39
N PRO A 84 -2.19 2.91 -9.62
CA PRO A 84 -3.48 2.45 -10.14
C PRO A 84 -3.61 0.93 -10.21
N ARG A 85 -2.53 0.22 -10.59
CA ARG A 85 -2.51 -1.23 -10.69
C ARG A 85 -2.59 -1.90 -9.32
N LEU A 86 -1.84 -1.40 -8.32
CA LEU A 86 -1.84 -1.95 -6.97
C LEU A 86 -3.17 -1.67 -6.26
N ALA A 87 -3.71 -0.47 -6.38
CA ALA A 87 -5.05 -0.15 -5.90
C ALA A 87 -6.13 -1.06 -6.53
N GLY A 88 -5.96 -1.43 -7.81
CA GLY A 88 -6.82 -2.42 -8.47
C GLY A 88 -6.73 -3.82 -7.87
N ILE A 89 -5.54 -4.26 -7.46
CA ILE A 89 -5.33 -5.53 -6.76
C ILE A 89 -6.00 -5.49 -5.38
N LEU A 90 -5.80 -4.41 -4.63
CA LEU A 90 -6.43 -4.22 -3.31
C LEU A 90 -7.96 -4.25 -3.38
N ARG A 91 -8.58 -3.60 -4.37
CA ARG A 91 -10.04 -3.62 -4.57
C ARG A 91 -10.60 -5.00 -4.89
N ALA A 92 -9.77 -5.89 -5.43
CA ALA A 92 -10.16 -7.28 -5.68
C ALA A 92 -10.04 -8.17 -4.43
N PHE A 93 -9.57 -7.63 -3.30
CA PHE A 93 -9.52 -8.35 -2.04
C PHE A 93 -10.95 -8.49 -1.46
N PRO A 94 -11.42 -9.73 -1.21
CA PRO A 94 -12.79 -9.96 -0.79
C PRO A 94 -12.96 -9.73 0.72
N ALA A 95 -13.05 -8.46 1.13
CA ALA A 95 -13.33 -8.09 2.52
C ALA A 95 -14.30 -6.91 2.58
N GLU A 96 -15.41 -7.08 3.26
CA GLU A 96 -16.47 -6.07 3.37
C GLU A 96 -16.05 -4.88 4.26
N ASN A 97 -15.14 -5.10 5.20
CA ASN A 97 -14.63 -4.08 6.11
C ASN A 97 -13.30 -3.44 5.64
N VAL A 98 -13.02 -3.48 4.32
CA VAL A 98 -11.86 -2.80 3.73
C VAL A 98 -12.31 -1.76 2.71
N THR A 99 -11.82 -0.53 2.85
CA THR A 99 -11.99 0.55 1.85
C THR A 99 -10.65 0.88 1.23
N VAL A 100 -10.58 0.89 -0.10
CA VAL A 100 -9.37 1.24 -0.85
C VAL A 100 -9.49 2.65 -1.41
N LYS A 101 -8.59 3.53 -1.01
CA LYS A 101 -8.43 4.89 -1.56
C LYS A 101 -7.21 4.92 -2.48
N GLN A 102 -7.45 5.16 -3.77
CA GLN A 102 -6.37 5.37 -4.73
C GLN A 102 -5.94 6.83 -4.69
N ALA A 103 -5.02 7.14 -3.80
CA ALA A 103 -4.53 8.48 -3.55
C ALA A 103 -3.14 8.46 -2.89
N VAL A 104 -2.44 9.57 -2.92
CA VAL A 104 -1.30 9.86 -2.04
C VAL A 104 -1.85 10.44 -0.74
N ALA A 105 -1.43 9.91 0.40
CA ALA A 105 -1.64 10.59 1.68
C ALA A 105 -0.62 11.73 1.80
N SER A 106 -1.06 12.95 2.12
CA SER A 106 -0.22 14.15 2.05
C SER A 106 -0.67 15.23 3.01
N ALA A 107 0.07 16.33 3.03
CA ALA A 107 -0.16 17.54 3.83
C ALA A 107 -1.46 18.27 3.43
N PRO A 108 -2.04 19.08 4.35
CA PRO A 108 -3.21 19.89 4.06
C PRO A 108 -2.96 20.84 2.89
N GLY A 109 -3.99 21.04 2.05
CA GLY A 109 -3.93 21.94 0.90
C GLY A 109 -3.39 21.30 -0.38
N ILE A 110 -2.73 20.15 -0.31
CA ILE A 110 -2.31 19.38 -1.47
C ILE A 110 -3.51 18.53 -1.94
N ARG A 111 -3.95 18.74 -3.18
CA ARG A 111 -5.12 18.02 -3.75
C ARG A 111 -4.74 17.02 -4.84
N GLN A 112 -3.56 17.20 -5.42
CA GLN A 112 -3.02 16.32 -6.45
C GLN A 112 -1.52 16.15 -6.21
N ALA A 113 -1.04 14.96 -6.51
CA ALA A 113 0.37 14.62 -6.48
C ALA A 113 0.74 13.87 -7.76
N ARG A 114 2.03 13.85 -8.09
CA ARG A 114 2.56 13.04 -9.17
C ARG A 114 3.34 11.88 -8.59
N LEU A 115 2.95 10.67 -8.99
CA LEU A 115 3.64 9.43 -8.62
C LEU A 115 4.63 9.08 -9.72
N ALA A 116 5.90 8.95 -9.41
CA ALA A 116 6.93 8.44 -10.30
C ALA A 116 7.18 6.96 -10.01
N VAL A 117 7.01 6.12 -11.02
CA VAL A 117 7.23 4.67 -10.94
C VAL A 117 8.43 4.32 -11.81
N SER A 118 9.48 3.79 -11.21
CA SER A 118 10.70 3.41 -11.92
C SER A 118 10.44 2.30 -12.93
N LEU A 119 11.07 2.40 -14.10
CA LEU A 119 11.02 1.38 -15.14
C LEU A 119 12.31 0.55 -15.13
N VAL A 120 12.19 -0.74 -14.84
CA VAL A 120 13.29 -1.71 -14.95
C VAL A 120 13.05 -2.59 -16.17
N ASN A 121 13.96 -2.55 -17.14
CA ASN A 121 13.81 -3.25 -18.42
C ASN A 121 12.49 -2.91 -19.15
N GLY A 122 12.06 -1.64 -19.10
CA GLY A 122 10.83 -1.14 -19.71
C GLY A 122 9.54 -1.56 -19.01
N ARG A 123 9.62 -2.12 -17.81
CA ARG A 123 8.49 -2.53 -16.97
C ARG A 123 8.47 -1.78 -15.66
N GLU A 124 7.30 -1.48 -15.16
CA GLU A 124 7.13 -0.83 -13.85
C GLU A 124 7.66 -1.72 -12.73
N ALA A 125 8.49 -1.12 -11.89
CA ALA A 125 8.96 -1.70 -10.64
C ALA A 125 8.10 -1.09 -9.51
N ASP A 126 6.98 -1.72 -9.22
CA ASP A 126 5.95 -1.19 -8.30
C ASP A 126 6.49 -0.86 -6.90
N ALA A 127 7.48 -1.62 -6.44
CA ALA A 127 8.14 -1.39 -5.15
C ALA A 127 9.04 -0.12 -5.14
N LEU A 128 9.23 0.55 -6.28
CA LEU A 128 10.04 1.76 -6.43
C LEU A 128 9.18 2.94 -6.90
N ALA A 129 7.95 3.00 -6.41
CA ALA A 129 7.03 4.10 -6.68
C ALA A 129 7.19 5.18 -5.59
N GLN A 130 7.47 6.43 -5.99
CA GLN A 130 7.70 7.55 -5.09
C GLN A 130 6.89 8.78 -5.54
N VAL A 131 6.58 9.69 -4.62
CA VAL A 131 6.02 10.99 -4.97
C VAL A 131 7.09 11.81 -5.70
N ASP A 132 6.75 12.33 -6.88
CA ASP A 132 7.64 13.16 -7.68
C ASP A 132 7.65 14.59 -7.18
N HIS A 133 8.78 15.02 -6.64
CA HIS A 133 9.03 16.41 -6.22
C HIS A 133 9.68 17.27 -7.32
N GLY A 134 9.54 16.86 -8.59
CA GLY A 134 10.09 17.60 -9.76
C GLY A 134 11.52 17.20 -10.13
N ASN A 135 12.08 16.15 -9.52
CA ASN A 135 13.42 15.64 -9.78
C ASN A 135 13.38 14.28 -10.48
N SER A 136 12.35 14.00 -11.27
CA SER A 136 12.18 12.70 -11.94
C SER A 136 13.41 12.32 -12.74
N GLN A 137 13.94 11.14 -12.47
CA GLN A 137 15.04 10.55 -13.23
C GLN A 137 14.55 10.04 -14.59
N GLU A 138 15.48 9.81 -15.52
CA GLU A 138 15.18 9.08 -16.76
C GLU A 138 14.66 7.67 -16.41
N ASN A 139 13.76 7.14 -17.25
CA ASN A 139 13.13 5.82 -17.08
C ASN A 139 12.11 5.69 -15.92
N VAL A 140 11.27 6.68 -15.75
CA VAL A 140 10.09 6.61 -14.86
C VAL A 140 8.79 6.73 -15.68
N ARG A 141 7.72 6.13 -15.16
CA ARG A 141 6.35 6.43 -15.60
C ARG A 141 5.69 7.33 -14.55
N LEU A 142 5.08 8.41 -15.01
CA LEU A 142 4.40 9.37 -14.15
C LEU A 142 2.88 9.13 -14.15
N TYR A 143 2.27 9.22 -12.97
CA TYR A 143 0.83 9.16 -12.77
C TYR A 143 0.39 10.39 -11.98
N ASP A 144 -0.56 11.16 -12.51
CA ASP A 144 -1.25 12.17 -11.73
C ASP A 144 -2.33 11.47 -10.88
N VAL A 145 -2.26 11.65 -9.56
CA VAL A 145 -3.11 10.97 -8.60
C VAL A 145 -3.68 11.97 -7.60
N PRO A 146 -4.89 11.75 -7.05
CA PRO A 146 -5.43 12.56 -5.97
C PRO A 146 -4.49 12.53 -4.76
N ALA A 147 -4.43 13.64 -4.02
CA ALA A 147 -3.82 13.70 -2.70
C ALA A 147 -4.91 13.96 -1.65
N ILE A 148 -4.79 13.30 -0.50
CA ILE A 148 -5.75 13.35 0.61
C ILE A 148 -5.00 13.45 1.93
N THR A 149 -5.61 14.09 2.94
CA THR A 149 -5.08 14.03 4.30
C THR A 149 -5.57 12.78 5.03
N LEU A 150 -4.86 12.31 6.04
CA LEU A 150 -5.38 11.24 6.90
C LEU A 150 -6.57 11.72 7.72
N ASP A 151 -6.58 12.99 8.10
CA ASP A 151 -7.68 13.62 8.84
C ASP A 151 -9.02 13.58 8.06
N ASP A 152 -8.97 13.65 6.72
CA ASP A 152 -10.14 13.55 5.86
C ASP A 152 -10.52 12.09 5.51
N CYS A 153 -9.67 11.13 5.85
CA CYS A 153 -9.90 9.73 5.50
C CYS A 153 -10.89 9.03 6.41
N ALA A 154 -10.91 9.37 7.71
CA ALA A 154 -11.68 8.67 8.72
C ALA A 154 -12.59 9.61 9.51
N HIS A 155 -13.88 9.24 9.58
CA HIS A 155 -14.90 9.95 10.38
C HIS A 155 -15.22 9.23 11.72
N LYS A 156 -14.53 8.13 12.01
CA LYS A 156 -14.59 7.39 13.26
C LYS A 156 -13.20 7.30 13.85
N PRO A 157 -13.06 7.05 15.15
CA PRO A 157 -11.76 6.97 15.81
C PRO A 157 -10.83 5.96 15.15
N VAL A 158 -9.61 6.39 14.89
CA VAL A 158 -8.52 5.56 14.36
C VAL A 158 -7.68 5.04 15.52
N GLY A 159 -7.40 3.74 15.51
CA GLY A 159 -6.65 3.05 16.57
C GLY A 159 -5.26 2.59 16.14
N PHE A 160 -5.03 2.48 14.85
CA PHE A 160 -3.76 2.00 14.31
C PHE A 160 -3.47 2.66 12.96
N VAL A 161 -2.21 3.07 12.74
CA VAL A 161 -1.74 3.62 11.46
C VAL A 161 -0.38 3.02 11.12
N LYS A 162 -0.28 2.36 9.96
CA LYS A 162 0.99 1.99 9.34
C LYS A 162 1.30 3.00 8.25
N ILE A 163 2.52 3.49 8.20
CA ILE A 163 3.01 4.41 7.16
C ILE A 163 4.28 3.83 6.56
N ASP A 164 4.26 3.65 5.23
CA ASP A 164 5.39 3.17 4.45
C ASP A 164 5.28 3.75 3.03
N VAL A 165 5.84 4.94 2.82
CA VAL A 165 5.60 5.80 1.63
C VAL A 165 6.86 6.34 0.97
N GLU A 166 7.99 5.67 1.20
CA GLU A 166 9.26 5.92 0.51
C GLU A 166 9.67 7.41 0.48
N GLY A 167 9.79 8.02 1.68
CA GLY A 167 10.31 9.38 1.86
C GLY A 167 9.26 10.49 1.84
N HIS A 168 7.97 10.16 1.94
CA HIS A 168 6.87 11.14 2.01
C HIS A 168 6.17 11.13 3.39
N GLU A 169 6.82 10.54 4.41
CA GLU A 169 6.24 10.32 5.74
C GLU A 169 5.88 11.63 6.45
N PHE A 170 6.69 12.68 6.29
CA PHE A 170 6.44 13.98 6.93
C PHE A 170 5.14 14.62 6.43
N ASP A 171 4.88 14.58 5.13
CA ASP A 171 3.63 15.12 4.56
C ASP A 171 2.41 14.31 5.01
N VAL A 172 2.57 12.98 5.15
CA VAL A 172 1.52 12.10 5.70
C VAL A 172 1.19 12.48 7.15
N LEU A 173 2.21 12.68 7.99
CA LEU A 173 2.05 13.06 9.39
C LEU A 173 1.46 14.47 9.55
N ASP A 174 1.85 15.43 8.71
CA ASP A 174 1.27 16.78 8.68
C ASP A 174 -0.23 16.72 8.34
N GLY A 175 -0.63 15.82 7.42
CA GLY A 175 -2.02 15.56 7.09
C GLY A 175 -2.80 14.71 8.12
N ALA A 176 -2.18 14.36 9.25
CA ALA A 176 -2.76 13.55 10.33
C ALA A 176 -2.84 14.30 11.67
N ALA A 177 -2.71 15.61 11.69
CA ALA A 177 -2.56 16.39 12.92
C ALA A 177 -3.70 16.18 13.92
N ARG A 178 -4.96 16.21 13.46
CA ARG A 178 -6.14 15.92 14.28
C ARG A 178 -6.14 14.47 14.78
N LEU A 179 -5.93 13.55 13.88
CA LEU A 179 -5.92 12.11 14.16
C LEU A 179 -4.87 11.76 15.23
N LEU A 180 -3.65 12.30 15.10
CA LEU A 180 -2.58 12.05 16.07
C LEU A 180 -2.85 12.66 17.44
N THR A 181 -3.51 13.83 17.51
CA THR A 181 -3.78 14.51 18.78
C THR A 181 -5.03 14.01 19.48
N GLU A 182 -6.11 13.72 18.75
CA GLU A 182 -7.41 13.35 19.31
C GLU A 182 -7.54 11.81 19.42
N ASP A 183 -7.27 11.09 18.33
CA ASP A 183 -7.46 9.64 18.27
C ASP A 183 -6.30 8.86 18.90
N ARG A 184 -5.07 9.39 18.80
CA ARG A 184 -3.82 8.83 19.35
C ARG A 184 -3.63 7.35 18.97
N PRO A 185 -3.57 7.05 17.65
CA PRO A 185 -3.35 5.68 17.19
C PRO A 185 -1.97 5.15 17.58
N ILE A 186 -1.84 3.84 17.58
CA ILE A 186 -0.55 3.14 17.60
C ILE A 186 0.00 3.09 16.20
#